data_5d7723188985cbf85ee9c6edb108a640
#
_entry.id   5d7723188985cbf85ee9c6edb108a640
#
_cell.length_a   1.000
_cell.length_b   1.000
_cell.length_c   1.000
_cell.angle_alpha   90.00
_cell.angle_beta   90.00
_cell.angle_gamma   90.00
#
_symmetry.space_group_name_H-M   'P 1'
#
loop_
_entity.id
_entity.type
_entity.pdbx_description
1 polymer ?
#
loop_
_entity_poly.entity_id
_entity_poly.type
_entity_poly.pdbx_seq_one_letter_code
_entity_poly.pdbx_strand_id
1 'polypeptide(L)'
;MVDIDQAREEWLVKTGLAKVIVFDLDGTLVDSDYANFLAYEDAVTHVLSKHIKLDFSQSIRITRESLKELIPNITDKQLNDISSHKERIYHKYLSKTKVNSKLIQIIAQFQGKEFVLATDSRRCRAELLLNHHGLIGKFSRKIFRDDEDQRGKYARLMSEIPKERTPILVFENDGDSIELAIACGIGIDQIIDVRGA
;
A
#
# COMPACT_ATOMS: atom_id res chain seq x y z
N MET A 1 0.50 20.80 16.41
CA MET A 1 0.78 20.88 14.95
C MET A 1 2.26 20.53 14.83
N VAL A 2 2.58 19.30 14.40
CA VAL A 2 3.98 18.91 14.16
C VAL A 2 4.48 19.71 12.97
N ASP A 3 5.65 20.32 13.12
CA ASP A 3 6.28 21.10 12.05
C ASP A 3 6.63 20.14 10.90
N ILE A 4 6.09 20.41 9.72
CA ILE A 4 6.26 19.54 8.52
C ILE A 4 7.76 19.40 8.17
N ASP A 5 8.56 20.43 8.43
CA ASP A 5 10.00 20.40 8.20
C ASP A 5 10.71 19.50 9.24
N GLN A 6 10.28 19.51 10.49
CA GLN A 6 10.85 18.65 11.53
C GLN A 6 10.57 17.16 11.28
N ALA A 7 9.36 16.80 10.86
CA ALA A 7 9.04 15.42 10.48
C ALA A 7 9.89 14.94 9.30
N ARG A 8 10.13 15.81 8.31
CA ARG A 8 10.95 15.50 7.15
C ARG A 8 12.41 15.27 7.55
N GLU A 9 12.98 16.08 8.43
CA GLU A 9 14.35 15.89 8.92
C GLU A 9 14.51 14.57 9.66
N GLU A 10 13.53 14.20 10.50
CA GLU A 10 13.53 12.90 11.18
C GLU A 10 13.54 11.73 10.20
N TRP A 11 12.74 11.80 9.13
CA TRP A 11 12.71 10.78 8.09
C TRP A 11 14.06 10.62 7.39
N LEU A 12 14.71 11.74 7.07
CA LEU A 12 16.04 11.73 6.42
C LEU A 12 17.11 11.12 7.34
N VAL A 13 17.12 11.48 8.61
CA VAL A 13 18.06 10.92 9.60
C VAL A 13 17.85 9.40 9.76
N LYS A 14 16.63 8.96 10.01
CA LYS A 14 16.31 7.54 10.16
C LYS A 14 16.66 6.76 8.88
N THR A 15 16.35 7.31 7.71
CA THR A 15 16.69 6.70 6.41
C THR A 15 18.21 6.59 6.23
N GLY A 16 18.97 7.59 6.65
CA GLY A 16 20.44 7.55 6.61
C GLY A 16 21.04 6.41 7.44
N LEU A 17 20.43 6.08 8.58
CA LEU A 17 20.87 5.02 9.50
C LEU A 17 20.45 3.62 9.04
N ALA A 18 19.35 3.49 8.34
CA ALA A 18 18.83 2.21 7.86
C ALA A 18 19.70 1.61 6.74
N LYS A 19 19.78 0.29 6.66
CA LYS A 19 20.35 -0.46 5.52
C LYS A 19 19.27 -0.86 4.53
N VAL A 20 18.16 -1.32 5.04
CA VAL A 20 16.99 -1.72 4.26
C VAL A 20 15.85 -0.76 4.54
N ILE A 21 15.27 -0.20 3.50
CA ILE A 21 14.15 0.72 3.58
C ILE A 21 12.96 0.08 2.89
N VAL A 22 11.90 -0.12 3.66
CA VAL A 22 10.68 -0.81 3.22
C VAL A 22 9.59 0.22 3.00
N PHE A 23 8.91 0.12 1.89
CA PHE A 23 7.77 0.97 1.57
C PHE A 23 6.53 0.11 1.39
N ASP A 24 5.44 0.46 2.06
CA ASP A 24 4.13 0.06 1.58
C ASP A 24 3.76 0.83 0.31
N LEU A 25 2.79 0.35 -0.44
CA LEU A 25 2.41 0.92 -1.73
C LEU A 25 1.21 1.84 -1.62
N ASP A 26 0.04 1.26 -1.30
CA ASP A 26 -1.26 1.92 -1.40
C ASP A 26 -1.53 2.83 -0.20
N GLY A 27 -1.62 4.13 -0.44
CA GLY A 27 -1.77 5.15 0.60
C GLY A 27 -0.45 5.59 1.23
N THR A 28 0.65 4.88 0.95
CA THR A 28 2.00 5.21 1.42
C THR A 28 2.83 5.82 0.29
N LEU A 29 3.33 4.97 -0.61
CA LEU A 29 4.15 5.41 -1.74
C LEU A 29 3.32 6.05 -2.84
N VAL A 30 2.09 5.56 -3.02
CA VAL A 30 1.12 6.03 -4.01
C VAL A 30 -0.23 6.22 -3.35
N ASP A 31 -0.75 7.44 -3.38
CA ASP A 31 -2.17 7.70 -3.10
C ASP A 31 -3.00 7.08 -4.21
N SER A 32 -3.64 5.97 -3.89
CA SER A 32 -4.44 5.14 -4.80
C SER A 32 -5.93 5.08 -4.40
N ASP A 33 -6.34 5.75 -3.33
CA ASP A 33 -7.66 5.57 -2.73
C ASP A 33 -8.79 6.00 -3.65
N TYR A 34 -8.64 7.15 -4.33
CA TYR A 34 -9.64 7.59 -5.28
C TYR A 34 -9.73 6.71 -6.52
N ALA A 35 -8.61 6.23 -7.03
CA ALA A 35 -8.58 5.27 -8.14
C ALA A 35 -9.23 3.94 -7.76
N ASN A 36 -8.96 3.47 -6.53
CA ASN A 36 -9.55 2.26 -5.98
C ASN A 36 -11.07 2.39 -5.81
N PHE A 37 -11.53 3.53 -5.30
CA PHE A 37 -12.96 3.87 -5.19
C PHE A 37 -13.66 3.80 -6.55
N LEU A 38 -13.15 4.50 -7.57
CA LEU A 38 -13.74 4.52 -8.92
C LEU A 38 -13.78 3.12 -9.56
N ALA A 39 -12.71 2.34 -9.36
CA ALA A 39 -12.66 0.97 -9.86
C ALA A 39 -13.68 0.05 -9.17
N TYR A 40 -13.94 0.24 -7.89
CA TYR A 40 -15.01 -0.48 -7.18
C TYR A 40 -16.40 -0.04 -7.61
N GLU A 41 -16.64 1.26 -7.78
CA GLU A 41 -17.93 1.79 -8.23
C GLU A 41 -18.32 1.25 -9.62
N ASP A 42 -17.38 1.25 -10.58
CA ASP A 42 -17.55 0.65 -11.90
C ASP A 42 -17.82 -0.87 -11.78
N ALA A 43 -17.02 -1.58 -10.99
CA ALA A 43 -17.17 -3.02 -10.81
C ALA A 43 -18.50 -3.41 -10.16
N VAL A 44 -18.95 -2.68 -9.15
CA VAL A 44 -20.27 -2.88 -8.50
C VAL A 44 -21.40 -2.67 -9.50
N THR A 45 -21.33 -1.57 -10.25
CA THR A 45 -22.33 -1.25 -11.28
C THR A 45 -22.42 -2.35 -12.36
N HIS A 46 -21.25 -2.84 -12.80
CA HIS A 46 -21.16 -3.88 -13.81
C HIS A 46 -21.73 -5.21 -13.32
N VAL A 47 -21.32 -5.67 -12.15
CA VAL A 47 -21.69 -7.01 -11.64
C VAL A 47 -23.14 -7.06 -11.18
N LEU A 48 -23.61 -5.99 -10.55
CA LEU A 48 -24.99 -5.96 -10.02
C LEU A 48 -26.00 -5.45 -11.04
N SER A 49 -25.55 -5.01 -12.23
CA SER A 49 -26.40 -4.39 -13.26
C SER A 49 -27.29 -3.28 -12.70
N LYS A 50 -26.82 -2.61 -11.64
CA LYS A 50 -27.54 -1.56 -10.92
C LYS A 50 -26.54 -0.51 -10.48
N HIS A 51 -26.84 0.75 -10.77
CA HIS A 51 -26.04 1.84 -10.22
C HIS A 51 -26.27 1.95 -8.71
N ILE A 52 -25.26 1.63 -7.95
CA ILE A 52 -25.22 1.84 -6.49
C ILE A 52 -24.19 2.95 -6.28
N LYS A 53 -24.66 4.10 -5.79
CA LYS A 53 -23.78 5.19 -5.44
C LYS A 53 -22.99 4.80 -4.19
N LEU A 54 -21.70 4.63 -4.34
CA LEU A 54 -20.78 4.54 -3.23
C LEU A 54 -20.36 5.96 -2.84
N ASP A 55 -20.31 6.25 -1.57
CA ASP A 55 -19.82 7.55 -1.12
C ASP A 55 -18.30 7.49 -0.92
N PHE A 56 -17.57 8.34 -1.66
CA PHE A 56 -16.14 8.50 -1.43
C PHE A 56 -15.91 9.32 -0.18
N SER A 57 -15.23 8.72 0.79
CA SER A 57 -14.71 9.41 1.96
C SER A 57 -13.22 9.15 2.05
N GLN A 58 -12.41 10.19 2.24
CA GLN A 58 -10.97 10.05 2.46
C GLN A 58 -10.62 9.26 3.72
N SER A 59 -11.58 9.13 4.63
CA SER A 59 -11.40 8.37 5.89
C SER A 59 -11.78 6.89 5.79
N ILE A 60 -12.43 6.45 4.70
CA ILE A 60 -12.91 5.06 4.55
C ILE A 60 -12.46 4.53 3.20
N ARG A 61 -11.44 3.67 3.22
CA ARG A 61 -11.02 2.94 2.03
C ARG A 61 -12.05 1.87 1.69
N ILE A 62 -12.51 1.85 0.44
CA ILE A 62 -13.38 0.78 -0.04
C ILE A 62 -12.58 -0.52 -0.15
N THR A 63 -13.00 -1.52 0.59
CA THR A 63 -12.46 -2.89 0.57
C THR A 63 -13.57 -3.88 0.25
N ARG A 64 -13.20 -5.15 0.08
CA ARG A 64 -14.19 -6.23 -0.06
C ARG A 64 -15.09 -6.36 1.18
N GLU A 65 -14.50 -6.17 2.35
CA GLU A 65 -15.18 -6.23 3.64
C GLU A 65 -16.17 -5.07 3.79
N SER A 66 -15.74 -3.84 3.49
CA SER A 66 -16.64 -2.69 3.56
C SER A 66 -17.82 -2.77 2.56
N LEU A 67 -17.65 -3.46 1.42
CA LEU A 67 -18.77 -3.68 0.49
C LEU A 67 -19.86 -4.58 1.08
N LYS A 68 -19.53 -5.51 1.98
CA LYS A 68 -20.55 -6.32 2.69
C LYS A 68 -21.43 -5.47 3.58
N GLU A 69 -20.88 -4.44 4.18
CA GLU A 69 -21.62 -3.52 5.04
C GLU A 69 -22.43 -2.51 4.21
N LEU A 70 -21.87 -2.05 3.10
CA LEU A 70 -22.48 -1.02 2.25
C LEU A 70 -23.60 -1.55 1.34
N ILE A 71 -23.55 -2.84 0.97
CA ILE A 71 -24.49 -3.42 0.01
C ILE A 71 -25.25 -4.58 0.69
N PRO A 72 -26.50 -4.34 1.15
CA PRO A 72 -27.31 -5.37 1.80
C PRO A 72 -27.51 -6.59 0.87
N ASN A 73 -27.42 -7.79 1.45
CA ASN A 73 -27.64 -9.07 0.79
C ASN A 73 -26.67 -9.39 -0.37
N ILE A 74 -25.51 -8.71 -0.44
CA ILE A 74 -24.47 -9.08 -1.40
C ILE A 74 -23.95 -10.49 -1.10
N THR A 75 -23.86 -11.34 -2.10
CA THR A 75 -23.37 -12.71 -1.95
C THR A 75 -21.82 -12.75 -2.08
N ASP A 76 -21.20 -13.78 -1.49
CA ASP A 76 -19.74 -13.98 -1.64
C ASP A 76 -19.33 -14.16 -3.10
N LYS A 77 -20.21 -14.77 -3.94
CA LYS A 77 -19.97 -14.87 -5.38
C LYS A 77 -19.90 -13.49 -6.02
N GLN A 78 -20.88 -12.62 -5.75
CA GLN A 78 -20.88 -11.25 -6.27
C GLN A 78 -19.67 -10.46 -5.81
N LEU A 79 -19.24 -10.60 -4.55
CA LEU A 79 -18.03 -9.96 -4.04
C LEU A 79 -16.76 -10.44 -4.78
N ASN A 80 -16.68 -11.74 -5.08
CA ASN A 80 -15.57 -12.28 -5.86
C ASN A 80 -15.58 -11.75 -7.29
N ASP A 81 -16.76 -11.69 -7.93
CA ASP A 81 -16.94 -11.18 -9.28
C ASP A 81 -16.58 -9.67 -9.35
N ILE A 82 -17.02 -8.87 -8.35
CA ILE A 82 -16.67 -7.45 -8.21
C ILE A 82 -15.16 -7.29 -8.07
N SER A 83 -14.54 -8.04 -7.15
CA SER A 83 -13.08 -7.95 -6.95
C SER A 83 -12.32 -8.31 -8.22
N SER A 84 -12.73 -9.36 -8.92
CA SER A 84 -12.11 -9.80 -10.17
C SER A 84 -12.30 -8.78 -11.30
N HIS A 85 -13.48 -8.20 -11.40
CA HIS A 85 -13.77 -7.15 -12.38
C HIS A 85 -12.95 -5.88 -12.10
N LYS A 86 -12.93 -5.44 -10.84
CA LYS A 86 -12.14 -4.29 -10.39
C LYS A 86 -10.67 -4.43 -10.77
N GLU A 87 -10.03 -5.57 -10.49
CA GLU A 87 -8.63 -5.80 -10.86
C GLU A 87 -8.41 -5.68 -12.37
N ARG A 88 -9.35 -6.21 -13.18
CA ARG A 88 -9.27 -6.17 -14.65
C ARG A 88 -9.36 -4.78 -15.22
N ILE A 89 -10.18 -3.89 -14.62
CA ILE A 89 -10.42 -2.53 -15.12
C ILE A 89 -9.55 -1.46 -14.45
N TYR A 90 -8.80 -1.79 -13.40
CA TYR A 90 -8.05 -0.83 -12.59
C TYR A 90 -7.12 0.07 -13.42
N HIS A 91 -6.59 -0.46 -14.53
CA HIS A 91 -5.73 0.30 -15.44
C HIS A 91 -6.39 1.60 -15.99
N LYS A 92 -7.72 1.67 -16.06
CA LYS A 92 -8.45 2.86 -16.52
C LYS A 92 -8.31 4.04 -15.55
N TYR A 93 -7.98 3.77 -14.28
CA TYR A 93 -7.98 4.75 -13.19
C TYR A 93 -6.59 5.15 -12.72
N LEU A 94 -5.52 4.65 -13.36
CA LEU A 94 -4.13 4.96 -12.98
C LEU A 94 -3.85 6.48 -12.97
N SER A 95 -4.44 7.23 -13.90
CA SER A 95 -4.30 8.69 -13.93
C SER A 95 -4.91 9.42 -12.72
N LYS A 96 -5.66 8.72 -11.88
CA LYS A 96 -6.24 9.24 -10.63
C LYS A 96 -5.36 8.97 -9.42
N THR A 97 -4.21 8.34 -9.61
CA THR A 97 -3.23 8.05 -8.55
C THR A 97 -2.14 9.11 -8.51
N LYS A 98 -1.55 9.33 -7.34
CA LYS A 98 -0.47 10.30 -7.15
C LYS A 98 0.65 9.68 -6.30
N VAL A 99 1.90 9.95 -6.65
CA VAL A 99 3.04 9.54 -5.81
C VAL A 99 3.19 10.47 -4.60
N ASN A 100 3.63 9.90 -3.48
CA ASN A 100 4.09 10.66 -2.34
C ASN A 100 5.45 11.30 -2.67
N SER A 101 5.45 12.59 -2.95
CA SER A 101 6.64 13.33 -3.39
C SER A 101 7.78 13.30 -2.36
N LYS A 102 7.47 13.24 -1.05
CA LYS A 102 8.47 13.16 0.02
C LYS A 102 9.21 11.81 -0.04
N LEU A 103 8.48 10.71 -0.22
CA LEU A 103 9.07 9.37 -0.34
C LEU A 103 9.84 9.19 -1.65
N ILE A 104 9.38 9.80 -2.74
CA ILE A 104 10.15 9.82 -4.00
C ILE A 104 11.47 10.56 -3.84
N GLN A 105 11.51 11.67 -3.09
CA GLN A 105 12.76 12.37 -2.78
C GLN A 105 13.71 11.50 -1.94
N ILE A 106 13.20 10.74 -0.96
CA ILE A 106 14.00 9.77 -0.19
C ILE A 106 14.63 8.73 -1.12
N ILE A 107 13.83 8.12 -2.00
CA ILE A 107 14.33 7.15 -2.98
C ILE A 107 15.42 7.76 -3.88
N ALA A 108 15.25 9.01 -4.31
CA ALA A 108 16.23 9.69 -5.14
C ALA A 108 17.51 10.02 -4.38
N GLN A 109 17.40 10.44 -3.12
CA GLN A 109 18.55 10.86 -2.30
C GLN A 109 19.40 9.68 -1.80
N PHE A 110 18.78 8.52 -1.53
CA PHE A 110 19.44 7.36 -0.92
C PHE A 110 19.61 6.18 -1.87
N GLN A 111 19.96 6.44 -3.14
CA GLN A 111 20.05 5.41 -4.20
C GLN A 111 21.00 4.24 -3.89
N GLY A 112 21.93 4.39 -2.94
CA GLY A 112 22.81 3.29 -2.51
C GLY A 112 22.22 2.35 -1.46
N LYS A 113 21.00 2.60 -1.00
CA LYS A 113 20.30 1.76 -0.01
C LYS A 113 19.51 0.64 -0.69
N GLU A 114 19.24 -0.42 0.06
CA GLU A 114 18.34 -1.47 -0.40
C GLU A 114 16.89 -1.02 -0.17
N PHE A 115 16.15 -0.83 -1.26
CA PHE A 115 14.73 -0.52 -1.21
C PHE A 115 13.90 -1.78 -1.45
N VAL A 116 12.94 -2.02 -0.57
CA VAL A 116 12.01 -3.14 -0.63
C VAL A 116 10.59 -2.60 -0.69
N LEU A 117 9.77 -3.15 -1.56
CA LEU A 117 8.33 -2.94 -1.53
C LEU A 117 7.67 -4.07 -0.76
N ALA A 118 6.77 -3.76 0.18
CA ALA A 118 5.93 -4.74 0.87
C ALA A 118 4.48 -4.28 0.85
N THR A 119 3.63 -4.96 0.10
CA THR A 119 2.23 -4.55 -0.11
C THR A 119 1.26 -5.73 -0.04
N ASP A 120 0.06 -5.48 0.48
CA ASP A 120 -1.06 -6.42 0.41
C ASP A 120 -1.84 -6.33 -0.89
N SER A 121 -1.35 -5.58 -1.87
CA SER A 121 -1.88 -5.58 -3.22
C SER A 121 -1.43 -6.80 -4.00
N ARG A 122 -2.31 -7.31 -4.88
CA ARG A 122 -1.93 -8.34 -5.84
C ARG A 122 -0.84 -7.85 -6.75
N ARG A 123 0.08 -8.75 -7.14
CA ARG A 123 1.23 -8.44 -8.01
C ARG A 123 0.84 -7.64 -9.25
N CYS A 124 -0.19 -8.07 -9.98
CA CYS A 124 -0.59 -7.40 -11.24
C CYS A 124 -0.96 -5.93 -11.03
N ARG A 125 -1.71 -5.60 -9.96
CA ARG A 125 -2.10 -4.22 -9.66
C ARG A 125 -0.91 -3.40 -9.15
N ALA A 126 -0.11 -3.96 -8.28
CA ALA A 126 1.07 -3.27 -7.76
C ALA A 126 2.08 -2.94 -8.87
N GLU A 127 2.36 -3.89 -9.77
CA GLU A 127 3.25 -3.67 -10.91
C GLU A 127 2.67 -2.64 -11.91
N LEU A 128 1.34 -2.61 -12.10
CA LEU A 128 0.67 -1.57 -12.89
C LEU A 128 0.91 -0.17 -12.31
N LEU A 129 0.73 0.00 -10.99
CA LEU A 129 0.99 1.28 -10.30
C LEU A 129 2.46 1.67 -10.39
N LEU A 130 3.37 0.76 -10.10
CA LEU A 130 4.81 1.00 -10.16
C LEU A 130 5.27 1.39 -11.57
N ASN A 131 4.77 0.70 -12.60
CA ASN A 131 5.08 1.03 -13.99
C ASN A 131 4.54 2.39 -14.38
N HIS A 132 3.27 2.70 -14.03
CA HIS A 132 2.65 3.99 -14.33
C HIS A 132 3.45 5.17 -13.80
N HIS A 133 4.03 5.01 -12.59
CA HIS A 133 4.82 6.04 -11.94
C HIS A 133 6.34 5.93 -12.16
N GLY A 134 6.81 5.01 -13.01
CA GLY A 134 8.24 4.82 -13.27
C GLY A 134 9.06 4.27 -12.08
N LEU A 135 8.40 3.55 -11.16
CA LEU A 135 8.99 3.06 -9.92
C LEU A 135 9.37 1.57 -9.94
N ILE A 136 8.98 0.83 -10.96
CA ILE A 136 9.14 -0.63 -11.00
C ILE A 136 10.59 -1.11 -10.79
N GLY A 137 11.56 -0.36 -11.28
CA GLY A 137 12.99 -0.66 -11.18
C GLY A 137 13.66 -0.11 -9.91
N LYS A 138 12.94 0.55 -9.02
CA LYS A 138 13.53 1.16 -7.81
C LYS A 138 13.71 0.18 -6.65
N PHE A 139 13.02 -0.94 -6.66
CA PHE A 139 12.99 -1.91 -5.57
C PHE A 139 13.75 -3.17 -5.94
N SER A 140 14.73 -3.53 -5.12
CA SER A 140 15.52 -4.77 -5.26
C SER A 140 14.65 -6.01 -4.97
N ARG A 141 13.71 -5.86 -4.05
CA ARG A 141 12.71 -6.90 -3.69
C ARG A 141 11.31 -6.33 -3.68
N LYS A 142 10.35 -7.18 -4.00
CA LYS A 142 8.93 -6.81 -4.01
C LYS A 142 8.13 -7.95 -3.41
N ILE A 143 7.51 -7.71 -2.27
CA ILE A 143 6.62 -8.63 -1.57
C ILE A 143 5.20 -8.18 -1.86
N PHE A 144 4.46 -9.03 -2.57
CA PHE A 144 3.08 -8.78 -2.95
C PHE A 144 2.15 -9.67 -2.12
N ARG A 145 0.86 -9.38 -2.12
CA ARG A 145 -0.14 -10.30 -1.60
C ARG A 145 0.00 -11.66 -2.29
N ASP A 146 -0.02 -12.69 -1.46
CA ASP A 146 -0.05 -14.07 -1.91
C ASP A 146 -1.27 -14.73 -1.28
N ASP A 147 -2.21 -15.19 -2.12
CA ASP A 147 -3.45 -15.80 -1.64
C ASP A 147 -3.21 -17.22 -1.06
N GLU A 148 -2.05 -17.83 -1.36
CA GLU A 148 -1.63 -19.13 -0.80
C GLU A 148 -0.86 -18.98 0.52
N ASP A 149 -0.15 -17.86 0.72
CA ASP A 149 0.60 -17.58 1.94
C ASP A 149 -0.12 -16.54 2.83
N GLN A 150 -0.83 -17.04 3.81
CA GLN A 150 -1.64 -16.23 4.73
C GLN A 150 -0.83 -15.44 5.78
N ARG A 151 0.50 -15.54 5.78
CA ARG A 151 1.34 -14.89 6.81
C ARG A 151 1.34 -13.36 6.79
N GLY A 152 0.85 -12.73 5.73
CA GLY A 152 0.90 -11.29 5.55
C GLY A 152 2.28 -10.76 5.10
N LYS A 153 2.31 -9.50 4.63
CA LYS A 153 3.49 -8.89 3.99
C LYS A 153 4.72 -8.80 4.90
N TYR A 154 4.54 -8.47 6.17
CA TYR A 154 5.67 -8.28 7.10
C TYR A 154 6.27 -9.59 7.61
N ALA A 155 5.47 -10.62 7.84
CA ALA A 155 6.01 -11.93 8.21
C ALA A 155 6.83 -12.55 7.06
N ARG A 156 6.39 -12.36 5.81
CA ARG A 156 7.14 -12.76 4.62
C ARG A 156 8.41 -11.93 4.48
N LEU A 157 8.33 -10.62 4.63
CA LEU A 157 9.48 -9.72 4.64
C LEU A 157 10.54 -10.20 5.62
N MET A 158 10.16 -10.44 6.88
CA MET A 158 11.09 -10.85 7.93
C MET A 158 11.66 -12.25 7.73
N SER A 159 10.99 -13.12 6.95
CA SER A 159 11.56 -14.42 6.58
C SER A 159 12.63 -14.33 5.48
N GLU A 160 12.63 -13.26 4.70
CA GLU A 160 13.57 -13.05 3.59
C GLU A 160 14.77 -12.15 3.98
N ILE A 161 14.65 -11.37 5.03
CA ILE A 161 15.75 -10.52 5.50
C ILE A 161 16.62 -11.31 6.47
N PRO A 162 17.95 -11.27 6.34
CA PRO A 162 18.87 -11.92 7.28
C PRO A 162 18.63 -11.45 8.70
N LYS A 163 18.48 -12.37 9.66
CA LYS A 163 18.16 -12.09 11.06
C LYS A 163 19.27 -11.33 11.82
N GLU A 164 20.45 -11.17 11.24
CA GLU A 164 21.56 -10.48 11.86
C GLU A 164 21.38 -8.97 11.74
N ARG A 165 20.68 -8.38 12.73
CA ARG A 165 20.64 -6.93 13.06
C ARG A 165 20.75 -5.99 11.85
N THR A 166 20.04 -6.26 10.77
CA THR A 166 19.98 -5.33 9.65
C THR A 166 19.07 -4.16 10.04
N PRO A 167 19.59 -2.92 10.17
CA PRO A 167 18.75 -1.78 10.48
C PRO A 167 17.72 -1.59 9.37
N ILE A 168 16.46 -1.84 9.71
CA ILE A 168 15.29 -1.69 8.83
C ILE A 168 14.62 -0.37 9.16
N LEU A 169 14.06 0.29 8.16
CA LEU A 169 13.10 1.38 8.30
C LEU A 169 11.89 1.10 7.43
N VAL A 170 10.70 1.23 7.99
CA VAL A 170 9.42 0.97 7.30
C VAL A 170 8.63 2.26 7.18
N PHE A 171 8.12 2.56 5.99
CA PHE A 171 7.10 3.59 5.76
C PHE A 171 5.76 2.92 5.53
N GLU A 172 4.77 3.24 6.37
CA GLU A 172 3.44 2.63 6.38
C GLU A 172 2.37 3.67 6.74
N ASN A 173 1.16 3.52 6.19
CA ASN A 173 0.02 4.39 6.51
C ASN A 173 -1.14 3.66 7.17
N ASP A 174 -1.13 2.35 7.21
CA ASP A 174 -2.23 1.55 7.76
C ASP A 174 -1.93 1.09 9.18
N GLY A 175 -2.84 1.41 10.12
CA GLY A 175 -2.64 1.12 11.55
C GLY A 175 -2.55 -0.38 11.84
N ASP A 176 -3.40 -1.19 11.23
CA ASP A 176 -3.40 -2.64 11.42
C ASP A 176 -2.10 -3.25 10.87
N SER A 177 -1.63 -2.73 9.73
CA SER A 177 -0.34 -3.12 9.14
C SER A 177 0.85 -2.73 10.03
N ILE A 178 0.79 -1.57 10.70
CA ILE A 178 1.81 -1.16 11.68
C ILE A 178 1.84 -2.14 12.87
N GLU A 179 0.68 -2.50 13.41
CA GLU A 179 0.58 -3.48 14.50
C GLU A 179 1.13 -4.84 14.08
N LEU A 180 0.82 -5.30 12.86
CA LEU A 180 1.37 -6.53 12.31
C LEU A 180 2.89 -6.47 12.12
N ALA A 181 3.44 -5.34 11.69
CA ALA A 181 4.88 -5.14 11.57
C ALA A 181 5.57 -5.28 12.93
N ILE A 182 5.00 -4.67 13.98
CA ILE A 182 5.50 -4.78 15.35
C ILE A 182 5.42 -6.24 15.84
N ALA A 183 4.31 -6.93 15.60
CA ALA A 183 4.14 -8.34 15.94
C ALA A 183 5.15 -9.25 15.22
N CYS A 184 5.64 -8.85 14.05
CA CYS A 184 6.69 -9.54 13.30
C CYS A 184 8.12 -9.20 13.80
N GLY A 185 8.26 -8.36 14.83
CA GLY A 185 9.55 -8.02 15.46
C GLY A 185 10.21 -6.75 14.90
N ILE A 186 9.52 -5.94 14.13
CA ILE A 186 10.01 -4.60 13.70
C ILE A 186 9.76 -3.64 14.86
N GLY A 187 10.79 -2.93 15.33
CA GLY A 187 10.64 -1.96 16.42
C GLY A 187 9.76 -0.77 16.02
N ILE A 188 8.97 -0.25 16.95
CA ILE A 188 8.12 0.93 16.69
C ILE A 188 8.94 2.15 16.23
N ASP A 189 10.14 2.31 16.73
CA ASP A 189 11.09 3.36 16.33
C ASP A 189 11.63 3.20 14.90
N GLN A 190 11.47 2.00 14.32
CA GLN A 190 11.82 1.65 12.94
C GLN A 190 10.64 1.81 11.98
N ILE A 191 9.48 2.26 12.45
CA ILE A 191 8.30 2.48 11.62
C ILE A 191 7.99 3.96 11.57
N ILE A 192 7.79 4.47 10.37
CA ILE A 192 7.29 5.81 10.12
C ILE A 192 5.86 5.72 9.62
N ASP A 193 4.94 6.19 10.46
CA ASP A 193 3.55 6.38 10.08
C ASP A 193 3.44 7.62 9.19
N VAL A 194 3.05 7.42 7.95
CA VAL A 194 2.95 8.52 6.98
C VAL A 194 1.58 9.18 6.92
N ARG A 195 0.66 8.79 7.80
CA ARG A 195 -0.67 9.43 7.87
C ARG A 195 -0.53 10.90 8.27
N GLY A 196 -1.05 11.78 7.43
CA GLY A 196 -1.04 13.22 7.69
C GLY A 196 0.31 13.92 7.50
N ALA A 197 1.25 13.28 6.82
CA ALA A 197 2.58 13.81 6.53
C ALA A 197 2.69 14.48 5.14
#